data_f066a949a51f148e800c13cd6ad56654
#
_entry.id   f066a949a51f148e800c13cd6ad56654
#
_cell.length_a   1.000
_cell.length_b   1.000
_cell.length_c   1.000
_cell.angle_alpha   90.00
_cell.angle_beta   90.00
_cell.angle_gamma   90.00
#
_symmetry.space_group_name_H-M   'P 1'
#
loop_
_entity.id
_entity.type
_entity.pdbx_description
1 polymer ?
#
loop_
_entity_poly.entity_id
_entity_poly.type
_entity_poly.pdbx_seq_one_letter_code
_entity_poly.pdbx_strand_id
1 'polypeptide(L)' 'MTKKYQLKTTAIKSEFGKSYKKVYYLNKTKNGNTYTLGSDEESNVYQNVFTQIEIDNFPENIKDINWEYVEVSDD' A
#
# COMPACT_ATOMS: atom_id res chain seq x y z
N MET A 1 -16.10 -12.75 -9.30
CA MET A 1 -14.71 -12.61 -8.83
C MET A 1 -14.49 -11.23 -8.26
N THR A 2 -13.77 -11.16 -7.16
CA THR A 2 -13.52 -9.90 -6.48
C THR A 2 -12.17 -9.37 -6.93
N LYS A 3 -12.17 -8.13 -7.41
CA LYS A 3 -10.90 -7.48 -7.76
C LYS A 3 -10.14 -7.09 -6.50
N LYS A 4 -8.84 -7.26 -6.56
CA LYS A 4 -7.93 -6.92 -5.46
C LYS A 4 -6.85 -5.99 -5.98
N TYR A 5 -6.36 -5.15 -5.08
CA TYR A 5 -5.40 -4.12 -5.44
C TYR A 5 -4.27 -4.05 -4.43
N GLN A 6 -3.10 -3.70 -4.92
CA GLN A 6 -2.04 -3.16 -4.08
C GLN A 6 -2.07 -1.65 -4.23
N LEU A 7 -1.78 -0.93 -3.16
CA LEU A 7 -1.75 0.53 -3.19
C LEU A 7 -0.31 0.97 -3.01
N LYS A 8 0.18 1.75 -3.97
CA LYS A 8 1.55 2.25 -3.90
C LYS A 8 1.60 3.76 -3.96
N THR A 9 2.63 4.32 -3.36
CA THR A 9 2.91 5.74 -3.42
C THR A 9 4.39 5.94 -3.69
N THR A 10 4.73 7.03 -4.36
CA THR A 10 6.11 7.33 -4.72
C THR A 10 6.59 8.49 -3.88
N ALA A 11 7.74 8.31 -3.23
CA ALA A 11 8.39 9.36 -2.47
C ALA A 11 9.67 9.79 -3.18
N ILE A 12 9.99 11.07 -3.06
CA ILE A 12 11.25 11.61 -3.58
C ILE A 12 12.22 11.67 -2.41
N LYS A 13 13.38 11.03 -2.59
CA LYS A 13 14.44 11.02 -1.61
C LYS A 13 15.64 11.79 -2.15
N SER A 14 16.33 12.52 -1.28
CA SER A 14 17.55 13.24 -1.66
C SER A 14 18.70 12.79 -0.75
N GLU A 15 19.77 12.32 -1.37
CA GLU A 15 20.96 11.89 -0.66
C GLU A 15 22.20 12.35 -1.45
N PHE A 16 23.16 12.93 -0.77
CA PHE A 16 24.43 13.35 -1.37
C PHE A 16 24.24 14.24 -2.61
N GLY A 17 23.26 15.14 -2.55
CA GLY A 17 22.98 16.05 -3.65
C GLY A 17 22.26 15.43 -4.83
N LYS A 18 21.85 14.19 -4.73
CA LYS A 18 21.10 13.50 -5.78
C LYS A 18 19.70 13.20 -5.31
N SER A 19 18.74 13.30 -6.23
CA SER A 19 17.35 12.97 -5.96
C SER A 19 16.97 11.69 -6.70
N TYR A 20 16.19 10.83 -6.04
CA TYR A 20 15.69 9.63 -6.66
C TYR A 20 14.28 9.34 -6.16
N LYS A 21 13.53 8.54 -6.92
CA LYS A 21 12.17 8.14 -6.55
C LYS A 21 12.23 6.77 -5.90
N LYS A 22 11.46 6.60 -4.83
CA LYS A 22 11.30 5.32 -4.18
C LYS A 22 9.82 5.00 -4.04
N VAL A 23 9.44 3.80 -4.44
CA VAL A 23 8.04 3.35 -4.40
C VAL A 23 7.82 2.54 -3.14
N TYR A 24 6.76 2.86 -2.42
CA TYR A 24 6.34 2.12 -1.23
C TYR A 24 4.94 1.58 -1.44
N TYR A 25 4.69 0.41 -0.87
CA TYR A 25 3.38 -0.22 -0.89
C TYR A 25 2.75 -0.14 0.49
N LEU A 26 1.43 0.04 0.53
CA LEU A 26 0.70 0.06 1.78
C LEU A 26 0.63 -1.35 2.35
N ASN A 27 1.01 -1.48 3.61
CA ASN A 27 0.89 -2.72 4.36
C ASN A 27 0.05 -2.47 5.60
N LYS A 28 -0.81 -3.41 5.95
CA LYS A 28 -1.65 -3.36 7.13
C LYS A 28 -1.42 -4.63 7.93
N THR A 29 -1.36 -4.52 9.26
CA THR A 29 -1.26 -5.70 10.11
C THR A 29 -2.51 -6.55 9.93
N LYS A 30 -2.33 -7.87 9.83
CA LYS A 30 -3.45 -8.80 9.63
C LYS A 30 -4.36 -8.88 10.85
N ASN A 31 -3.80 -8.69 12.03
CA ASN A 31 -4.53 -8.81 13.28
C ASN A 31 -4.85 -7.46 13.94
N GLY A 32 -4.70 -6.38 13.21
CA GLY A 32 -4.92 -5.06 13.79
C GLY A 32 -5.17 -4.01 12.74
N ASN A 33 -5.04 -2.76 13.16
CA ASN A 33 -5.32 -1.61 12.31
C ASN A 33 -4.11 -0.71 12.15
N THR A 34 -2.92 -1.29 12.22
CA THR A 34 -1.68 -0.55 12.01
C THR A 34 -1.32 -0.57 10.53
N TYR A 35 -1.09 0.62 9.98
CA TYR A 35 -0.72 0.79 8.58
C TYR A 35 0.71 1.27 8.49
N THR A 36 1.46 0.74 7.53
CA THR A 36 2.84 1.13 7.32
C THR A 36 3.17 1.07 5.83
N LEU A 37 4.25 1.71 5.44
CA LEU A 37 4.74 1.66 4.08
C LEU A 37 5.90 0.67 4.01
N GLY A 38 5.90 -0.16 2.99
CA GLY A 38 6.92 -1.18 2.84
C GLY A 38 6.97 -1.75 1.45
N SER A 39 7.40 -3.01 1.35
CA SER A 39 7.52 -3.70 0.08
C SER A 39 6.21 -4.33 -0.36
N ASP A 40 6.20 -4.86 -1.58
CA ASP A 40 5.06 -5.60 -2.12
C ASP A 40 5.10 -7.09 -1.79
N GLU A 41 6.04 -7.52 -0.97
CA GLU A 41 6.19 -8.93 -0.62
C GLU A 41 5.15 -9.36 0.40
N GLU A 42 4.68 -10.59 0.27
CA GLU A 42 3.76 -11.17 1.24
C GLU A 42 4.45 -11.43 2.57
N SER A 43 3.67 -11.30 3.63
CA SER A 43 4.16 -11.53 4.99
C SER A 43 3.08 -12.21 5.81
N ASN A 44 3.49 -12.97 6.83
CA ASN A 44 2.55 -13.56 7.78
C ASN A 44 1.94 -12.51 8.71
N VAL A 45 2.57 -11.35 8.83
CA VAL A 45 2.17 -10.28 9.75
C VAL A 45 1.39 -9.20 9.03
N TYR A 46 1.74 -8.90 7.77
CA TYR A 46 1.19 -7.78 7.03
C TYR A 46 0.42 -8.24 5.81
N GLN A 47 -0.66 -7.52 5.55
CA GLN A 47 -1.46 -7.66 4.34
C GLN A 47 -1.17 -6.47 3.43
N ASN A 48 -0.92 -6.73 2.14
CA ASN A 48 -0.68 -5.66 1.17
C ASN A 48 -1.57 -5.75 -0.07
N VAL A 49 -2.53 -6.68 -0.06
CA VAL A 49 -3.52 -6.81 -1.13
C VAL A 49 -4.90 -6.58 -0.50
N PHE A 50 -5.66 -5.67 -1.09
CA PHE A 50 -6.93 -5.22 -0.52
C PHE A 50 -8.05 -5.28 -1.54
N THR A 51 -9.26 -5.62 -1.08
CA THR A 51 -10.46 -5.48 -1.90
C THR A 51 -10.93 -4.02 -1.88
N GLN A 52 -11.81 -3.67 -2.80
CA GLN A 52 -12.36 -2.31 -2.84
C GLN A 52 -13.12 -1.99 -1.55
N ILE A 53 -13.83 -2.97 -1.00
CA ILE A 53 -14.57 -2.78 0.26
C ILE A 53 -13.61 -2.44 1.40
N GLU A 54 -12.48 -3.14 1.48
CA GLU A 54 -11.47 -2.85 2.49
C GLU A 54 -10.90 -1.44 2.34
N ILE A 55 -10.64 -1.04 1.09
CA ILE A 55 -10.10 0.29 0.80
C ILE A 55 -11.11 1.37 1.19
N ASP A 56 -12.38 1.16 0.90
CA ASP A 56 -13.43 2.10 1.24
C ASP A 56 -13.58 2.30 2.76
N ASN A 57 -13.18 1.30 3.54
CA ASN A 57 -13.26 1.33 4.99
C ASN A 57 -11.96 1.77 5.68
N PHE A 58 -10.96 2.17 4.92
CA PHE A 58 -9.72 2.68 5.51
C PHE A 58 -9.99 4.00 6.27
N PRO A 59 -9.19 4.29 7.32
CA PRO A 59 -9.27 5.59 7.98
C PRO A 59 -9.02 6.74 7.00
N GLU A 60 -9.61 7.89 7.28
CA GLU A 60 -9.51 9.06 6.40
C GLU A 60 -8.06 9.47 6.13
N ASN A 61 -7.22 9.44 7.15
CA ASN A 61 -5.82 9.82 6.98
C ASN A 61 -5.06 8.86 6.04
N ILE A 62 -5.51 7.62 5.92
CA ILE A 62 -4.93 6.68 4.97
C ILE A 62 -5.50 6.92 3.57
N LYS A 63 -6.82 7.15 3.48
CA LYS A 63 -7.48 7.40 2.19
C LYS A 63 -7.03 8.72 1.55
N ASP A 64 -6.62 9.68 2.35
CA ASP A 64 -6.17 10.97 1.86
C ASP A 64 -4.80 10.93 1.16
N ILE A 65 -4.06 9.85 1.34
CA ILE A 65 -2.80 9.67 0.64
C ILE A 65 -3.10 9.38 -0.85
N ASN A 66 -2.31 9.97 -1.72
CA ASN A 66 -2.49 9.84 -3.16
C ASN A 66 -1.95 8.47 -3.63
N TRP A 67 -2.77 7.45 -3.52
CA TRP A 67 -2.39 6.09 -3.88
C TRP A 67 -2.56 5.83 -5.37
N GLU A 68 -1.61 5.07 -5.92
CA GLU A 68 -1.76 4.49 -7.24
C GLU A 68 -2.21 3.04 -7.07
N TYR A 69 -3.26 2.65 -7.76
CA TYR A 69 -3.84 1.32 -7.66
C TYR A 69 -3.16 0.38 -8.64
N VAL A 70 -2.70 -0.76 -8.14
CA VAL A 70 -2.14 -1.83 -8.96
C VAL A 70 -3.08 -3.02 -8.84
N GLU A 71 -3.79 -3.34 -9.90
CA GLU A 71 -4.72 -4.46 -9.87
C GLU A 71 -3.95 -5.79 -9.80
N VAL A 72 -4.38 -6.65 -8.89
CA VAL A 72 -3.77 -7.95 -8.66
C VAL A 72 -4.79 -9.01 -9.03
N SER A 73 -4.38 -10.00 -9.81
CA SER A 73 -5.26 -11.11 -10.16
C SER A 73 -5.61 -11.92 -8.92
N ASP A 74 -6.86 -12.30 -8.81
CA ASP A 74 -7.35 -13.09 -7.69
C ASP A 74 -7.59 -14.55 -8.04
N ASP A 75 -7.00 -14.99 -9.12
CA ASP A 75 -7.15 -16.39 -9.58
C ASP A 75 -6.53 -17.41 -8.63
#